data_6f9a0f06d393f5067a33f1dae4f01a40
#
_entry.id   6f9a0f06d393f5067a33f1dae4f01a40
#
_cell.length_a   1.000
_cell.length_b   1.000
_cell.length_c   1.000
_cell.angle_alpha   90.00
_cell.angle_beta   90.00
_cell.angle_gamma   90.00
#
_symmetry.space_group_name_H-M   'P 1'
#
loop_
_entity.id
_entity.type
_entity.pdbx_description
1 polymer ?
#
loop_
_entity_poly.entity_id
_entity_poly.type
_entity_poly.pdbx_seq_one_letter_code
_entity_poly.pdbx_strand_id
1 'polypeptide(L)'
;PYDGLILPGGESTVQGKLLRELRMFDPLRKQIADGLPVLGTCAGLILLGSPEHFGTIPMQVKRNAYGRQLGSFHTEAEFKDLGLVPMSFIRAPYVESVSDGVEVLSVVDDHIVGVRYGNQIAIAFHPELDSDRKIHQMFLDMIS
;
A
#
# COMPACT_ATOMS: atom_id res chain seq x y z
N PRO A 1 12.17 -3.75 -18.51
CA PRO A 1 12.28 -4.58 -17.31
C PRO A 1 12.58 -3.73 -16.08
N TYR A 2 11.74 -3.91 -15.07
CA TYR A 2 11.85 -3.21 -13.79
C TYR A 2 12.21 -4.22 -12.71
N ASP A 3 13.04 -3.82 -11.74
CA ASP A 3 13.35 -4.65 -10.59
C ASP A 3 12.26 -4.54 -9.51
N GLY A 4 11.53 -3.45 -9.49
CA GLY A 4 10.44 -3.22 -8.56
C GLY A 4 9.67 -1.96 -8.90
N LEU A 5 8.52 -1.78 -8.26
CA LEU A 5 7.63 -0.65 -8.52
C LEU A 5 7.16 -0.06 -7.19
N ILE A 6 7.21 1.26 -7.08
CA ILE A 6 6.63 1.98 -5.96
C ILE A 6 5.41 2.75 -6.47
N LEU A 7 4.26 2.50 -5.87
CA LEU A 7 3.03 3.24 -6.13
C LEU A 7 2.83 4.22 -4.98
N PRO A 8 3.19 5.50 -5.17
CA PRO A 8 3.21 6.46 -4.07
C PRO A 8 1.81 6.93 -3.67
N GLY A 9 1.76 7.71 -2.60
CA GLY A 9 0.56 8.42 -2.20
C GLY A 9 0.12 9.42 -3.26
N GLY A 10 -1.08 9.92 -3.12
CA GLY A 10 -1.70 10.84 -4.06
C GLY A 10 -3.18 10.58 -4.11
N GLU A 11 -3.80 10.74 -5.26
CA GLU A 11 -5.22 10.47 -5.45
C GLU A 11 -5.38 9.28 -6.41
N SER A 12 -5.94 8.16 -5.88
CA SER A 12 -5.98 6.89 -6.62
C SER A 12 -6.78 6.96 -7.92
N THR A 13 -7.88 7.71 -7.93
CA THR A 13 -8.70 7.86 -9.14
C THR A 13 -7.92 8.55 -10.26
N VAL A 14 -7.18 9.62 -9.89
CA VAL A 14 -6.34 10.34 -10.84
C VAL A 14 -5.19 9.47 -11.32
N GLN A 15 -4.53 8.77 -10.39
CA GLN A 15 -3.44 7.87 -10.74
C GLN A 15 -3.91 6.76 -11.70
N GLY A 16 -5.05 6.14 -11.41
CA GLY A 16 -5.61 5.11 -12.28
C GLY A 16 -5.93 5.65 -13.67
N LYS A 17 -6.52 6.84 -13.73
CA LYS A 17 -6.83 7.49 -15.01
C LYS A 17 -5.57 7.76 -15.83
N LEU A 18 -4.53 8.32 -15.18
CA LEU A 18 -3.27 8.60 -15.86
C LEU A 18 -2.61 7.34 -16.40
N LEU A 19 -2.61 6.26 -15.62
CA LEU A 19 -2.04 4.99 -16.06
C LEU A 19 -2.77 4.46 -17.30
N ARG A 20 -4.09 4.61 -17.35
CA ARG A 20 -4.87 4.19 -18.51
C ARG A 20 -4.62 5.08 -19.73
N GLU A 21 -4.56 6.39 -19.53
CA GLU A 21 -4.24 7.32 -20.63
C GLU A 21 -2.87 7.09 -21.21
N LEU A 22 -1.89 6.73 -20.39
CA LEU A 22 -0.53 6.43 -20.82
C LEU A 22 -0.38 4.99 -21.31
N ARG A 23 -1.45 4.20 -21.29
CA ARG A 23 -1.47 2.79 -21.70
C ARG A 23 -0.51 1.92 -20.86
N MET A 24 -0.28 2.32 -19.62
CA MET A 24 0.58 1.58 -18.68
C MET A 24 -0.21 0.66 -17.76
N PHE A 25 -1.52 0.85 -17.67
CA PHE A 25 -2.35 0.14 -16.68
C PHE A 25 -2.29 -1.38 -16.88
N ASP A 26 -2.67 -1.88 -18.05
CA ASP A 26 -2.72 -3.31 -18.29
C ASP A 26 -1.35 -3.98 -18.25
N PRO A 27 -0.29 -3.39 -18.88
CA PRO A 27 1.05 -3.97 -18.76
C PRO A 27 1.56 -4.05 -17.32
N LEU A 28 1.35 -3.00 -16.51
CA LEU A 28 1.78 -3.00 -15.11
C LEU A 28 0.98 -4.01 -14.29
N ARG A 29 -0.33 -4.07 -14.49
CA ARG A 29 -1.18 -5.05 -13.80
C ARG A 29 -0.69 -6.47 -14.06
N LYS A 30 -0.36 -6.77 -15.30
CA LYS A 30 0.17 -8.08 -15.67
C LYS A 30 1.50 -8.36 -15.00
N GLN A 31 2.42 -7.39 -15.01
CA GLN A 31 3.73 -7.54 -14.39
C GLN A 31 3.61 -7.77 -12.89
N ILE A 32 2.71 -7.04 -12.22
CA ILE A 32 2.44 -7.23 -10.79
C ILE A 32 1.91 -8.63 -10.53
N ALA A 33 0.93 -9.08 -11.31
CA ALA A 33 0.37 -10.42 -11.17
C ALA A 33 1.41 -11.50 -11.43
N ASP A 34 2.38 -11.25 -12.30
CA ASP A 34 3.45 -12.19 -12.63
C ASP A 34 4.62 -12.16 -11.63
N GLY A 35 4.55 -11.33 -10.58
CA GLY A 35 5.52 -11.35 -9.50
C GLY A 35 6.44 -10.15 -9.38
N LEU A 36 6.19 -9.07 -10.11
CA LEU A 36 6.98 -7.84 -9.93
C LEU A 36 6.85 -7.34 -8.50
N PRO A 37 7.96 -7.12 -7.77
CA PRO A 37 7.88 -6.55 -6.42
C PRO A 37 7.26 -5.16 -6.44
N VAL A 38 6.28 -4.92 -5.55
CA VAL A 38 5.55 -3.65 -5.49
C VAL A 38 5.43 -3.19 -4.05
N LEU A 39 5.63 -1.90 -3.84
CA LEU A 39 5.28 -1.21 -2.59
C LEU A 39 4.24 -0.14 -2.93
N GLY A 40 3.01 -0.31 -2.43
CA GLY A 40 1.95 0.67 -2.56
C GLY A 40 1.73 1.40 -1.25
N THR A 41 1.78 2.74 -1.25
CA THR A 41 1.58 3.54 -0.05
C THR A 41 0.35 4.43 -0.21
N CYS A 42 -0.52 4.44 0.79
CA CYS A 42 -1.74 5.25 0.81
C CYS A 42 -2.62 5.01 -0.44
N ALA A 43 -2.60 5.91 -1.43
CA ALA A 43 -3.33 5.71 -2.69
C ALA A 43 -2.84 4.47 -3.44
N GLY A 44 -1.57 4.14 -3.32
CA GLY A 44 -1.02 2.91 -3.90
C GLY A 44 -1.65 1.64 -3.32
N LEU A 45 -1.96 1.64 -2.02
CA LEU A 45 -2.70 0.55 -1.40
C LEU A 45 -4.08 0.40 -2.05
N ILE A 46 -4.74 1.52 -2.32
CA ILE A 46 -6.06 1.51 -2.98
C ILE A 46 -5.94 0.91 -4.39
N LEU A 47 -4.90 1.30 -5.14
CA LEU A 47 -4.68 0.76 -6.49
C LEU A 47 -4.50 -0.77 -6.46
N LEU A 48 -3.76 -1.28 -5.49
CA LEU A 48 -3.50 -2.72 -5.40
C LEU A 48 -4.70 -3.52 -4.92
N GLY A 49 -5.54 -2.94 -4.06
CA GLY A 49 -6.65 -3.65 -3.44
C GLY A 49 -7.99 -3.47 -4.12
N SER A 50 -8.19 -2.41 -4.89
CA SER A 50 -9.50 -2.13 -5.50
C SER A 50 -9.66 -2.83 -6.84
N PRO A 51 -10.78 -3.56 -7.06
CA PRO A 51 -11.05 -4.19 -8.35
C PRO A 51 -11.17 -3.20 -9.51
N GLU A 52 -11.54 -1.94 -9.21
CA GLU A 52 -11.60 -0.87 -10.20
C GLU A 52 -10.22 -0.46 -10.73
N HIS A 53 -9.17 -0.80 -10.00
CA HIS A 53 -7.79 -0.51 -10.36
C HIS A 53 -7.07 -1.83 -10.64
N PHE A 54 -5.86 -2.01 -10.09
CA PHE A 54 -5.13 -3.25 -10.34
C PHE A 54 -5.81 -4.47 -9.72
N GLY A 55 -6.31 -4.34 -8.48
CA GLY A 55 -7.01 -5.43 -7.80
C GLY A 55 -6.17 -6.68 -7.63
N THR A 56 -4.84 -6.54 -7.49
CA THR A 56 -3.91 -7.67 -7.47
C THR A 56 -3.69 -8.25 -6.07
N ILE A 57 -4.20 -7.57 -5.03
CA ILE A 57 -4.23 -8.11 -3.66
C ILE A 57 -5.69 -8.39 -3.29
N PRO A 58 -6.04 -9.65 -2.93
CA PRO A 58 -7.42 -9.99 -2.61
C PRO A 58 -7.80 -9.50 -1.20
N MET A 59 -8.28 -8.29 -1.12
CA MET A 59 -8.68 -7.64 0.13
C MET A 59 -9.78 -6.62 -0.12
N GLN A 60 -10.45 -6.21 0.97
CA GLN A 60 -11.44 -5.13 0.93
C GLN A 60 -10.82 -3.87 1.51
N VAL A 61 -10.82 -2.81 0.73
CA VAL A 61 -10.22 -1.53 1.12
C VAL A 61 -11.33 -0.52 1.41
N LYS A 62 -11.17 0.21 2.50
CA LYS A 62 -12.08 1.31 2.84
C LYS A 62 -11.33 2.64 2.72
N ARG A 63 -11.87 3.54 1.89
CA ARG A 63 -11.28 4.85 1.62
C ARG A 63 -11.80 5.86 2.64
N ASN A 64 -10.95 6.86 2.98
CA ASN A 64 -11.30 7.96 3.88
C ASN A 64 -11.91 7.47 5.21
N ALA A 65 -11.28 6.45 5.78
CA ALA A 65 -11.87 5.66 6.85
C ALA A 65 -11.87 6.32 8.22
N TYR A 66 -11.05 7.36 8.41
CA TYR A 66 -10.82 7.94 9.74
C TYR A 66 -11.69 9.17 10.01
N GLY A 67 -12.59 9.52 9.10
CA GLY A 67 -13.43 10.69 9.27
C GLY A 67 -12.67 12.00 9.06
N ARG A 68 -13.40 13.11 9.12
CA ARG A 68 -12.80 14.42 8.82
C ARG A 68 -11.85 14.91 9.90
N GLN A 69 -12.18 14.65 11.17
CA GLN A 69 -11.36 15.11 12.30
C GLN A 69 -10.10 14.27 12.46
N LEU A 70 -10.14 13.03 12.02
CA LEU A 70 -9.05 12.07 12.18
C LEU A 70 -8.36 11.76 10.85
N GLY A 71 -8.57 12.64 9.85
CA GLY A 71 -8.03 12.42 8.52
C GLY A 71 -6.52 12.44 8.43
N SER A 72 -5.85 13.05 9.42
CA SER A 72 -4.38 13.12 9.45
C SER A 72 -3.90 12.97 10.87
N PHE A 73 -2.98 12.02 11.11
CA PHE A 73 -2.37 11.81 12.41
C PHE A 73 -1.03 11.09 12.26
N HIS A 74 -0.23 11.14 13.33
CA HIS A 74 1.06 10.47 13.40
C HIS A 74 1.08 9.55 14.62
N THR A 75 1.65 8.37 14.47
CA THR A 75 1.82 7.42 15.56
C THR A 75 3.04 6.53 15.31
N GLU A 76 3.38 5.74 16.30
CA GLU A 76 4.31 4.62 16.14
C GLU A 76 3.56 3.34 16.46
N ALA A 77 3.75 2.32 15.64
CA ALA A 77 3.09 1.05 15.83
C ALA A 77 3.99 -0.09 15.37
N GLU A 78 3.71 -1.28 15.86
CA GLU A 78 4.46 -2.46 15.45
C GLU A 78 4.17 -2.82 14.01
N PHE A 79 5.24 -3.15 13.30
CA PHE A 79 5.19 -3.67 11.95
C PHE A 79 5.93 -4.99 11.95
N LYS A 80 5.33 -6.02 11.40
CA LYS A 80 5.91 -7.37 11.44
C LYS A 80 7.35 -7.37 10.95
N ASP A 81 8.24 -7.98 11.74
CA ASP A 81 9.67 -8.12 11.50
C ASP A 81 10.47 -6.82 11.54
N LEU A 82 9.83 -5.68 11.76
CA LEU A 82 10.50 -4.38 11.83
C LEU A 82 10.47 -3.72 13.21
N GLY A 83 9.58 -4.20 14.10
CA GLY A 83 9.37 -3.55 15.40
C GLY A 83 8.56 -2.27 15.24
N LEU A 84 8.84 -1.28 16.09
CA LEU A 84 8.11 -0.01 16.05
C LEU A 84 8.53 0.82 14.83
N VAL A 85 7.55 1.25 14.07
CA VAL A 85 7.72 2.06 12.87
C VAL A 85 6.90 3.34 13.02
N PRO A 86 7.49 4.52 12.75
CA PRO A 86 6.72 5.75 12.72
C PRO A 86 5.79 5.77 11.51
N MET A 87 4.55 6.22 11.72
CA MET A 87 3.53 6.17 10.69
C MET A 87 2.79 7.51 10.63
N SER A 88 2.83 8.14 9.47
CA SER A 88 2.07 9.37 9.20
C SER A 88 0.91 9.03 8.27
N PHE A 89 -0.31 9.29 8.74
CA PHE A 89 -1.53 9.02 8.00
C PHE A 89 -2.13 10.35 7.55
N ILE A 90 -2.42 10.45 6.25
CA ILE A 90 -3.06 11.63 5.67
C ILE A 90 -4.26 11.13 4.88
N ARG A 91 -5.48 11.35 5.42
CA ARG A 91 -6.73 10.89 4.81
C ARG A 91 -6.62 9.44 4.31
N ALA A 92 -6.02 8.62 5.14
CA ALA A 92 -5.58 7.29 4.74
C ALA A 92 -6.75 6.33 4.56
N PRO A 93 -6.61 5.35 3.66
CA PRO A 93 -7.49 4.19 3.65
C PRO A 93 -7.09 3.22 4.76
N TYR A 94 -7.88 2.18 4.94
CA TYR A 94 -7.43 1.00 5.64
C TYR A 94 -8.01 -0.26 4.96
N VAL A 95 -7.50 -1.40 5.35
CA VAL A 95 -8.00 -2.68 4.85
C VAL A 95 -9.04 -3.21 5.82
N GLU A 96 -10.28 -3.39 5.35
CA GLU A 96 -11.36 -3.91 6.19
C GLU A 96 -11.20 -5.40 6.47
N SER A 97 -10.81 -6.14 5.44
CA SER A 97 -10.65 -7.58 5.55
C SER A 97 -9.69 -8.08 4.48
N VAL A 98 -9.13 -9.25 4.74
CA VAL A 98 -8.19 -9.89 3.80
C VAL A 98 -8.66 -11.30 3.50
N SER A 99 -8.37 -11.76 2.27
CA SER A 99 -8.61 -13.14 1.87
C SER A 99 -7.43 -14.03 2.25
N ASP A 100 -7.58 -15.32 2.07
CA ASP A 100 -6.52 -16.28 2.34
C ASP A 100 -5.28 -15.95 1.52
N GLY A 101 -4.12 -16.11 2.13
CA GLY A 101 -2.84 -15.84 1.50
C GLY A 101 -2.33 -14.42 1.70
N VAL A 102 -3.17 -13.50 2.15
CA VAL A 102 -2.74 -12.13 2.48
C VAL A 102 -2.25 -12.10 3.92
N GLU A 103 -1.02 -11.65 4.12
CA GLU A 103 -0.41 -11.52 5.43
C GLU A 103 -0.65 -10.12 5.99
N VAL A 104 -1.16 -10.02 7.22
CA VAL A 104 -1.32 -8.74 7.90
C VAL A 104 0.01 -8.38 8.56
N LEU A 105 0.56 -7.23 8.22
CA LEU A 105 1.85 -6.76 8.73
C LEU A 105 1.71 -5.77 9.87
N SER A 106 0.63 -5.00 9.90
CA SER A 106 0.43 -3.98 10.95
C SER A 106 -1.04 -3.64 11.13
N VAL A 107 -1.41 -3.38 12.38
CA VAL A 107 -2.76 -2.96 12.78
C VAL A 107 -2.63 -1.76 13.69
N VAL A 108 -3.42 -0.70 13.42
CA VAL A 108 -3.48 0.51 14.25
C VAL A 108 -4.95 0.80 14.54
N ASP A 109 -5.29 0.95 15.83
CA ASP A 109 -6.67 1.23 16.28
C ASP A 109 -7.70 0.27 15.66
N ASP A 110 -7.37 -1.02 15.66
CA ASP A 110 -8.19 -2.10 15.10
C ASP A 110 -8.34 -2.07 13.58
N HIS A 111 -7.60 -1.20 12.89
CA HIS A 111 -7.59 -1.12 11.43
C HIS A 111 -6.32 -1.75 10.86
N ILE A 112 -6.46 -2.57 9.85
CA ILE A 112 -5.32 -3.15 9.13
C ILE A 112 -4.71 -2.06 8.27
N VAL A 113 -3.44 -1.74 8.51
CA VAL A 113 -2.74 -0.65 7.82
C VAL A 113 -1.51 -1.12 7.04
N GLY A 114 -1.21 -2.40 7.07
CA GLY A 114 -0.11 -2.97 6.29
C GLY A 114 -0.37 -4.44 5.98
N VAL A 115 -0.17 -4.83 4.73
CA VAL A 115 -0.37 -6.21 4.27
C VAL A 115 0.72 -6.59 3.26
N ARG A 116 0.91 -7.89 3.12
CA ARG A 116 1.76 -8.47 2.08
C ARG A 116 1.03 -9.60 1.38
N TYR A 117 1.14 -9.64 0.06
CA TYR A 117 0.62 -10.74 -0.75
C TYR A 117 1.63 -11.05 -1.85
N GLY A 118 2.31 -12.19 -1.72
CA GLY A 118 3.40 -12.51 -2.63
C GLY A 118 4.50 -11.46 -2.56
N ASN A 119 4.80 -10.82 -3.67
CA ASN A 119 5.79 -9.76 -3.77
C ASN A 119 5.19 -8.36 -3.68
N GLN A 120 3.94 -8.25 -3.22
CA GLN A 120 3.24 -6.97 -3.09
C GLN A 120 3.13 -6.59 -1.62
N ILE A 121 3.60 -5.40 -1.27
CA ILE A 121 3.42 -4.80 0.06
C ILE A 121 2.55 -3.56 -0.12
N ALA A 122 1.51 -3.46 0.69
CA ALA A 122 0.62 -2.29 0.68
C ALA A 122 0.48 -1.75 2.08
N ILE A 123 0.69 -0.44 2.25
CA ILE A 123 0.59 0.24 3.53
C ILE A 123 -0.30 1.47 3.39
N ALA A 124 -0.99 1.81 4.49
CA ALA A 124 -1.94 2.92 4.50
C ALA A 124 -1.29 4.27 4.81
N PHE A 125 -0.09 4.25 5.35
CA PHE A 125 0.60 5.47 5.79
C PHE A 125 1.64 5.91 4.76
N HIS A 126 2.24 7.07 5.04
CA HIS A 126 3.25 7.71 4.18
C HIS A 126 4.64 7.57 4.80
N PRO A 127 5.41 6.52 4.49
CA PRO A 127 6.74 6.35 5.07
C PRO A 127 7.74 7.44 4.65
N GLU A 128 7.49 8.08 3.50
CA GLU A 128 8.35 9.13 3.01
C GLU A 128 8.32 10.40 3.87
N LEU A 129 7.29 10.56 4.72
CA LEU A 129 7.17 11.73 5.61
C LEU A 129 7.95 11.56 6.92
N ASP A 130 8.47 10.37 7.16
CA ASP A 130 9.24 10.08 8.37
C ASP A 130 10.69 9.78 8.00
N SER A 131 11.60 10.02 8.94
CA SER A 131 13.03 9.79 8.72
C SER A 131 13.43 8.32 8.80
N ASP A 132 12.54 7.47 9.26
CA ASP A 132 12.79 6.03 9.37
C ASP A 132 12.73 5.37 7.99
N ARG A 133 13.72 4.52 7.69
CA ARG A 133 13.85 3.88 6.37
C ARG A 133 13.50 2.39 6.39
N LYS A 134 12.95 1.88 7.47
CA LYS A 134 12.70 0.44 7.61
C LYS A 134 11.79 -0.12 6.53
N ILE A 135 10.72 0.60 6.18
CA ILE A 135 9.77 0.16 5.14
C ILE A 135 10.46 0.09 3.78
N HIS A 136 11.16 1.14 3.40
CA HIS A 136 11.85 1.16 2.11
C HIS A 136 12.95 0.10 2.06
N GLN A 137 13.69 -0.09 3.15
CA GLN A 137 14.74 -1.11 3.21
C GLN A 137 14.14 -2.51 3.08
N MET A 138 13.02 -2.77 3.74
CA MET A 138 12.32 -4.06 3.61
C MET A 138 11.95 -4.32 2.14
N PHE A 139 11.44 -3.31 1.44
CA PHE A 139 11.09 -3.43 0.04
C PHE A 139 12.32 -3.68 -0.84
N LEU A 140 13.40 -2.95 -0.60
CA LEU A 140 14.66 -3.15 -1.33
C LEU A 140 15.20 -4.57 -1.12
N ASP A 141 15.08 -5.10 0.08
CA ASP A 141 15.51 -6.46 0.40
C ASP A 141 14.69 -7.51 -0.36
N MET A 142 13.44 -7.22 -0.68
CA MET A 142 12.61 -8.11 -1.50
C MET A 142 13.09 -8.18 -2.95
N ILE A 143 13.67 -7.10 -3.44
CA ILE A 143 14.15 -7.01 -4.83
C ILE A 143 15.47 -7.76 -5.00
N SER A 144 16.26 -7.82 -3.95
CA SER A 144 17.62 -8.43 -3.99
C SER A 144 17.60 -9.95 -4.13
#